data_3943d5d5f2e7ec8d1d14cad3b1b14472
#
_entry.id   3943d5d5f2e7ec8d1d14cad3b1b14472
#
_cell.length_a   1.000
_cell.length_b   1.000
_cell.length_c   1.000
_cell.angle_alpha   90.00
_cell.angle_beta   90.00
_cell.angle_gamma   90.00
#
_symmetry.space_group_name_H-M   'P 1'
#
loop_
_entity.id
_entity.type
_entity.pdbx_description
1 polymer ?
#
loop_
_entity_poly.entity_id
_entity_poly.type
_entity_poly.pdbx_seq_one_letter_code
_entity_poly.pdbx_strand_id
1 'polypeptide(L)'
;MKKIFAILLSLLTLLSCGLLSACSAKKTQPDTPDTETVWETVSEAYIYAFPLVLTDATKTLSTNTDGTMTGRAPINQFNHAKKLADASFRTVVTPNVDTVYSQAWLDISTEPMVYVLPETDRFCNVQLLDAWTNTAAVLDKAGAYAIALPGWEGELPDGVTRVDVPTATTVSYTHLTLPTT
;
A
#
# COMPACT_ATOMS: atom_id res chain seq x y z
N MET A 1 -28.30 -44.83 66.51
CA MET A 1 -28.09 -43.40 66.14
C MET A 1 -26.63 -43.08 65.89
N LYS A 2 -25.69 -43.40 66.79
CA LYS A 2 -24.23 -43.03 66.58
C LYS A 2 -23.58 -43.63 65.35
N LYS A 3 -23.94 -44.86 64.91
CA LYS A 3 -23.38 -45.50 63.71
C LYS A 3 -23.91 -44.89 62.40
N ILE A 4 -25.15 -44.42 62.37
CA ILE A 4 -25.74 -43.81 61.21
C ILE A 4 -25.12 -42.38 61.01
N PHE A 5 -24.88 -41.68 62.13
CA PHE A 5 -24.22 -40.36 62.07
C PHE A 5 -22.73 -40.42 61.57
N ALA A 6 -22.03 -41.50 61.93
CA ALA A 6 -20.65 -41.71 61.42
C ALA A 6 -20.59 -42.02 59.94
N ILE A 7 -21.56 -42.78 59.39
CA ILE A 7 -21.69 -43.10 57.98
C ILE A 7 -22.07 -41.86 57.18
N LEU A 8 -22.98 -41.05 57.67
CA LEU A 8 -23.36 -39.76 57.02
C LEU A 8 -22.20 -38.75 57.00
N LEU A 9 -21.40 -38.71 58.07
CA LEU A 9 -20.26 -37.80 58.13
C LEU A 9 -19.13 -38.25 57.21
N SER A 10 -18.91 -39.56 57.05
CA SER A 10 -17.89 -40.09 56.08
C SER A 10 -18.33 -39.93 54.64
N LEU A 11 -19.63 -40.01 54.29
CA LEU A 11 -20.12 -39.73 52.97
C LEU A 11 -20.00 -38.23 52.62
N LEU A 12 -20.22 -37.35 53.61
CA LEU A 12 -20.11 -35.88 53.40
C LEU A 12 -18.66 -35.46 53.14
N THR A 13 -17.68 -36.10 53.79
CA THR A 13 -16.26 -35.84 53.57
C THR A 13 -15.75 -36.37 52.23
N LEU A 14 -16.25 -37.53 51.78
CA LEU A 14 -15.92 -38.06 50.44
C LEU A 14 -16.54 -37.22 49.32
N LEU A 15 -17.70 -36.61 49.53
CA LEU A 15 -18.33 -35.73 48.55
C LEU A 15 -17.64 -34.38 48.44
N SER A 16 -17.05 -33.85 49.55
CA SER A 16 -16.31 -32.62 49.55
C SER A 16 -14.91 -32.74 48.90
N CYS A 17 -14.27 -33.90 48.97
CA CYS A 17 -12.98 -34.13 48.26
C CYS A 17 -13.18 -34.31 46.75
N GLY A 18 -14.34 -34.76 46.27
CA GLY A 18 -14.64 -34.87 44.84
C GLY A 18 -14.89 -33.52 44.14
N LEU A 19 -15.31 -32.52 44.89
CA LEU A 19 -15.58 -31.17 44.34
C LEU A 19 -14.36 -30.27 44.21
N LEU A 20 -13.26 -30.61 44.88
CA LEU A 20 -12.00 -29.83 44.81
C LEU A 20 -11.11 -30.24 43.61
N SER A 21 -11.38 -31.34 42.94
CA SER A 21 -10.60 -31.80 41.78
C SER A 21 -11.09 -31.22 40.44
N ALA A 22 -12.24 -30.48 40.43
CA ALA A 22 -12.85 -29.99 39.19
C ALA A 22 -12.39 -28.58 38.78
N CYS A 23 -11.48 -27.92 39.51
CA CYS A 23 -11.04 -26.55 39.23
C CYS A 23 -9.56 -26.45 38.82
N SER A 24 -8.96 -27.50 38.29
CA SER A 24 -7.74 -27.34 37.49
C SER A 24 -8.10 -27.27 36.00
N ALA A 25 -8.87 -26.25 35.62
CA ALA A 25 -8.82 -25.78 34.24
C ALA A 25 -7.38 -25.32 34.02
N LYS A 26 -6.57 -26.14 33.34
CA LYS A 26 -5.32 -25.67 32.74
C LYS A 26 -5.72 -24.40 31.99
N LYS A 27 -5.31 -23.24 32.49
CA LYS A 27 -5.19 -22.06 31.65
C LYS A 27 -4.24 -22.50 30.56
N THR A 28 -4.76 -22.76 29.38
CA THR A 28 -3.98 -22.80 28.15
C THR A 28 -3.37 -21.39 28.07
N GLN A 29 -2.15 -21.25 28.57
CA GLN A 29 -1.32 -20.10 28.27
C GLN A 29 -1.23 -20.13 26.73
N PRO A 30 -1.54 -19.04 26.04
CA PRO A 30 -1.34 -19.04 24.60
C PRO A 30 0.09 -19.50 24.35
N ASP A 31 0.25 -20.50 23.50
CA ASP A 31 1.58 -21.00 23.12
C ASP A 31 2.38 -19.79 22.64
N THR A 32 3.42 -19.46 23.37
CA THR A 32 4.38 -18.44 22.92
C THR A 32 5.03 -19.05 21.67
N PRO A 33 4.91 -18.40 20.50
CA PRO A 33 5.56 -18.91 19.28
C PRO A 33 7.03 -19.16 19.56
N ASP A 34 7.57 -20.23 19.04
CA ASP A 34 9.00 -20.44 19.13
C ASP A 34 9.77 -19.35 18.35
N THR A 35 11.03 -19.20 18.63
CA THR A 35 11.85 -18.14 18.03
C THR A 35 11.96 -18.29 16.51
N GLU A 36 11.96 -19.50 15.98
CA GLU A 36 12.04 -19.79 14.55
C GLU A 36 10.76 -19.30 13.84
N THR A 37 9.59 -19.66 14.36
CA THR A 37 8.29 -19.18 13.85
C THR A 37 8.18 -17.66 13.89
N VAL A 38 8.68 -17.00 14.93
CA VAL A 38 8.71 -15.54 15.02
C VAL A 38 9.60 -14.94 13.93
N TRP A 39 10.80 -15.49 13.71
CA TRP A 39 11.71 -15.00 12.67
C TRP A 39 11.17 -15.20 11.26
N GLU A 40 10.55 -16.33 10.98
CA GLU A 40 9.89 -16.60 9.70
C GLU A 40 8.79 -15.56 9.45
N THR A 41 7.88 -15.37 10.41
CA THR A 41 6.78 -14.40 10.31
C THR A 41 7.28 -12.98 10.10
N VAL A 42 8.31 -12.56 10.84
CA VAL A 42 8.90 -11.21 10.70
C VAL A 42 9.57 -11.05 9.35
N SER A 43 10.24 -12.09 8.85
CA SER A 43 10.90 -12.06 7.54
C SER A 43 9.87 -11.94 6.41
N GLU A 44 8.81 -12.71 6.46
CA GLU A 44 7.70 -12.63 5.49
C GLU A 44 7.01 -11.26 5.54
N ALA A 45 6.73 -10.75 6.73
CA ALA A 45 6.14 -9.43 6.91
C ALA A 45 7.04 -8.32 6.35
N TYR A 46 8.36 -8.43 6.55
CA TYR A 46 9.33 -7.49 5.98
C TYR A 46 9.32 -7.52 4.45
N ILE A 47 9.39 -8.71 3.84
CA ILE A 47 9.38 -8.87 2.37
C ILE A 47 8.08 -8.31 1.80
N TYR A 48 6.94 -8.62 2.43
CA TYR A 48 5.64 -8.13 2.01
C TYR A 48 5.53 -6.59 2.09
N ALA A 49 5.97 -5.99 3.19
CA ALA A 49 5.84 -4.56 3.44
C ALA A 49 6.91 -3.72 2.74
N PHE A 50 8.04 -4.30 2.36
CA PHE A 50 9.19 -3.55 1.82
C PHE A 50 8.86 -2.65 0.63
N PRO A 51 8.13 -3.10 -0.41
CA PRO A 51 7.77 -2.24 -1.53
C PRO A 51 6.93 -1.03 -1.10
N LEU A 52 5.98 -1.24 -0.20
CA LEU A 52 5.11 -0.19 0.32
C LEU A 52 5.91 0.87 1.09
N VAL A 53 6.79 0.45 1.98
CA VAL A 53 7.65 1.35 2.78
C VAL A 53 8.60 2.13 1.88
N LEU A 54 9.20 1.46 0.89
CA LEU A 54 10.10 2.12 -0.05
C LEU A 54 9.36 3.13 -0.93
N THR A 55 8.14 2.81 -1.36
CA THR A 55 7.28 3.71 -2.13
C THR A 55 6.92 4.95 -1.32
N ASP A 56 6.56 4.79 -0.04
CA ASP A 56 6.24 5.93 0.84
C ASP A 56 7.47 6.82 1.11
N ALA A 57 8.63 6.23 1.34
CA ALA A 57 9.88 6.95 1.46
C ALA A 57 10.23 7.72 0.18
N THR A 58 10.03 7.09 -0.99
CA THR A 58 10.25 7.72 -2.30
C THR A 58 9.27 8.86 -2.54
N LYS A 59 7.99 8.68 -2.22
CA LYS A 59 6.98 9.74 -2.26
C LYS A 59 7.42 10.93 -1.40
N THR A 60 7.78 10.68 -0.15
CA THR A 60 8.21 11.72 0.79
C THR A 60 9.40 12.52 0.24
N LEU A 61 10.38 11.84 -0.35
CA LEU A 61 11.53 12.50 -0.98
C LEU A 61 11.12 13.29 -2.24
N SER A 62 10.26 12.73 -3.08
CA SER A 62 9.86 13.32 -4.36
C SER A 62 8.90 14.50 -4.21
N THR A 63 8.13 14.54 -3.12
CA THR A 63 7.16 15.62 -2.85
C THR A 63 7.69 16.67 -1.89
N ASN A 64 8.84 16.45 -1.26
CA ASN A 64 9.50 17.48 -0.46
C ASN A 64 10.17 18.52 -1.35
N THR A 65 9.59 19.71 -1.41
CA THR A 65 10.10 20.84 -2.18
C THR A 65 10.96 21.80 -1.36
N ASP A 66 11.22 21.47 -0.09
CA ASP A 66 12.13 22.25 0.76
C ASP A 66 13.59 22.03 0.31
N GLY A 67 14.23 23.05 -0.22
CA GLY A 67 15.64 23.03 -0.56
C GLY A 67 15.95 23.14 -2.06
N THR A 68 17.21 22.83 -2.44
CA THR A 68 17.78 23.06 -3.76
C THR A 68 17.68 21.86 -4.72
N MET A 69 17.06 20.77 -4.32
CA MET A 69 16.98 19.58 -5.16
C MET A 69 15.97 19.76 -6.29
N THR A 70 16.41 19.52 -7.51
CA THR A 70 15.56 19.53 -8.72
C THR A 70 14.85 18.20 -8.92
N GLY A 71 13.79 18.19 -9.73
CA GLY A 71 13.07 16.96 -10.06
C GLY A 71 12.00 16.57 -9.02
N ARG A 72 11.54 17.52 -8.23
CA ARG A 72 10.49 17.34 -7.22
C ARG A 72 9.30 18.22 -7.50
N ALA A 73 8.11 17.77 -7.09
CA ALA A 73 6.87 18.55 -7.13
C ALA A 73 6.03 18.23 -5.91
N PRO A 74 5.21 19.15 -5.40
CA PRO A 74 4.26 18.85 -4.35
C PRO A 74 3.32 17.70 -4.73
N ILE A 75 2.67 17.09 -3.74
CA ILE A 75 1.60 16.10 -3.99
C ILE A 75 0.55 16.69 -4.93
N ASN A 76 -0.01 15.88 -5.82
CA ASN A 76 -1.01 16.26 -6.83
C ASN A 76 -0.50 17.29 -7.86
N GLN A 77 0.81 17.41 -8.03
CA GLN A 77 1.43 18.27 -9.04
C GLN A 77 2.46 17.50 -9.86
N PHE A 78 2.61 17.93 -11.12
CA PHE A 78 3.59 17.32 -12.02
C PHE A 78 5.00 17.87 -11.82
N ASN A 79 5.96 16.97 -11.83
CA ASN A 79 7.34 17.25 -12.18
C ASN A 79 7.60 16.82 -13.62
N HIS A 80 8.02 17.73 -14.48
CA HIS A 80 8.31 17.47 -15.89
C HIS A 80 9.81 17.41 -16.15
N ALA A 81 10.31 16.27 -16.61
CA ALA A 81 11.67 16.19 -17.15
C ALA A 81 11.75 16.95 -18.48
N LYS A 82 12.67 17.89 -18.56
CA LYS A 82 12.85 18.76 -19.76
C LYS A 82 13.87 18.22 -20.76
N LYS A 83 14.58 17.14 -20.38
CA LYS A 83 15.61 16.50 -21.21
C LYS A 83 15.69 15.01 -20.88
N LEU A 84 16.21 14.23 -21.79
CA LEU A 84 16.54 12.83 -21.57
C LEU A 84 17.64 12.67 -20.51
N ALA A 85 17.67 11.53 -19.86
CA ALA A 85 18.77 11.16 -18.99
C ALA A 85 20.07 10.99 -19.83
N ASP A 86 21.16 11.54 -19.33
CA ASP A 86 22.49 11.44 -19.94
C ASP A 86 23.46 10.74 -18.98
N ALA A 87 24.72 10.62 -19.37
CA ALA A 87 25.75 9.96 -18.58
C ALA A 87 26.03 10.62 -17.21
N SER A 88 25.53 11.82 -16.93
CA SER A 88 25.63 12.48 -15.63
C SER A 88 24.50 12.08 -14.66
N PHE A 89 23.45 11.47 -15.16
CA PHE A 89 22.31 11.04 -14.35
C PHE A 89 22.71 9.85 -13.46
N ARG A 90 22.54 9.98 -12.14
CA ARG A 90 23.02 8.99 -11.15
C ARG A 90 21.91 8.52 -10.18
N THR A 91 20.67 8.93 -10.43
CA THR A 91 19.57 8.67 -9.49
C THR A 91 19.14 7.20 -9.49
N VAL A 92 19.18 6.55 -10.66
CA VAL A 92 18.86 5.13 -10.82
C VAL A 92 19.94 4.43 -11.66
N VAL A 93 20.04 3.11 -11.54
CA VAL A 93 21.08 2.29 -12.19
C VAL A 93 20.92 2.25 -13.71
N THR A 94 19.67 2.13 -14.20
CA THR A 94 19.33 2.01 -15.61
C THR A 94 18.23 3.00 -15.97
N PRO A 95 18.55 4.30 -16.16
CA PRO A 95 17.57 5.28 -16.55
C PRO A 95 17.04 5.03 -17.97
N ASN A 96 15.77 5.38 -18.21
CA ASN A 96 15.24 5.45 -19.56
C ASN A 96 15.88 6.65 -20.28
N VAL A 97 16.41 6.41 -21.47
CA VAL A 97 17.09 7.41 -22.30
C VAL A 97 16.31 7.76 -23.57
N ASP A 98 15.14 7.15 -23.78
CA ASP A 98 14.36 7.27 -25.03
C ASP A 98 13.15 8.20 -24.90
N THR A 99 12.64 8.38 -23.70
CA THR A 99 11.46 9.21 -23.43
C THR A 99 11.69 10.21 -22.33
N VAL A 100 11.00 11.35 -22.38
CA VAL A 100 10.90 12.27 -21.26
C VAL A 100 9.73 11.89 -20.36
N TYR A 101 9.86 12.18 -19.08
CA TYR A 101 8.87 11.86 -18.08
C TYR A 101 8.12 13.08 -17.59
N SER A 102 6.83 12.88 -17.35
CA SER A 102 6.06 13.71 -16.41
C SER A 102 5.61 12.80 -15.28
N GLN A 103 6.06 13.09 -14.09
CA GLN A 103 5.75 12.31 -12.90
C GLN A 103 4.88 13.12 -11.95
N ALA A 104 3.85 12.48 -11.38
CA ALA A 104 3.07 13.05 -10.30
C ALA A 104 2.80 12.00 -9.22
N TRP A 105 2.95 12.38 -7.97
CA TRP A 105 2.46 11.63 -6.84
C TRP A 105 1.05 12.13 -6.52
N LEU A 106 0.08 11.22 -6.56
CA LEU A 106 -1.33 11.52 -6.37
C LEU A 106 -1.78 11.02 -4.99
N ASP A 107 -2.56 11.86 -4.32
CA ASP A 107 -3.35 11.49 -3.15
C ASP A 107 -4.82 11.59 -3.54
N ILE A 108 -5.47 10.44 -3.62
CA ILE A 108 -6.90 10.29 -3.97
C ILE A 108 -7.72 9.80 -2.77
N SER A 109 -7.21 9.99 -1.55
CA SER A 109 -7.86 9.52 -0.32
C SER A 109 -9.20 10.19 -0.03
N THR A 110 -9.37 11.44 -0.43
CA THR A 110 -10.56 12.25 -0.15
C THR A 110 -11.48 12.40 -1.35
N GLU A 111 -10.91 12.56 -2.54
CA GLU A 111 -11.65 12.79 -3.79
C GLU A 111 -10.85 12.27 -5.00
N PRO A 112 -11.51 11.92 -6.10
CA PRO A 112 -10.82 11.55 -7.33
C PRO A 112 -9.99 12.69 -7.89
N MET A 113 -8.86 12.35 -8.51
CA MET A 113 -8.02 13.29 -9.23
C MET A 113 -8.33 13.21 -10.72
N VAL A 114 -8.72 14.35 -11.32
CA VAL A 114 -8.93 14.42 -12.76
C VAL A 114 -7.60 14.60 -13.48
N TYR A 115 -7.25 13.61 -14.28
CA TYR A 115 -6.05 13.55 -15.10
C TYR A 115 -6.40 13.79 -16.57
N VAL A 116 -5.83 14.79 -17.21
CA VAL A 116 -6.07 15.07 -18.61
C VAL A 116 -4.87 14.67 -19.43
N LEU A 117 -5.05 13.71 -20.35
CA LEU A 117 -4.07 13.31 -21.33
C LEU A 117 -4.40 14.00 -22.67
N PRO A 118 -3.57 14.95 -23.13
CA PRO A 118 -3.86 15.70 -24.35
C PRO A 118 -3.66 14.86 -25.61
N GLU A 119 -4.28 15.23 -26.71
CA GLU A 119 -3.98 14.68 -28.02
C GLU A 119 -2.54 15.01 -28.42
N THR A 120 -1.88 14.04 -29.03
CA THR A 120 -0.53 14.17 -29.54
C THR A 120 -0.31 13.21 -30.71
N ASP A 121 0.52 13.60 -31.67
CA ASP A 121 0.99 12.74 -32.77
C ASP A 121 2.18 11.85 -32.38
N ARG A 122 2.64 11.95 -31.13
CA ARG A 122 3.75 11.18 -30.58
C ARG A 122 3.25 10.03 -29.71
N PHE A 123 4.07 9.00 -29.56
CA PHE A 123 3.79 7.98 -28.56
C PHE A 123 3.75 8.63 -27.18
N CYS A 124 2.62 8.46 -26.52
CA CYS A 124 2.40 8.93 -25.17
C CYS A 124 1.56 7.90 -24.42
N ASN A 125 2.04 7.49 -23.26
CA ASN A 125 1.22 6.73 -22.30
C ASN A 125 1.44 7.21 -20.88
N VAL A 126 0.48 6.90 -20.03
CA VAL A 126 0.53 7.17 -18.59
C VAL A 126 0.37 5.84 -17.87
N GLN A 127 1.40 5.43 -17.15
CA GLN A 127 1.34 4.30 -16.26
C GLN A 127 0.97 4.79 -14.85
N LEU A 128 -0.09 4.23 -14.28
CA LEU A 128 -0.49 4.45 -12.89
C LEU A 128 -0.05 3.26 -12.05
N LEU A 129 0.75 3.52 -11.03
CA LEU A 129 1.22 2.52 -10.08
C LEU A 129 0.53 2.70 -8.73
N ASP A 130 0.13 1.60 -8.13
CA ASP A 130 -0.37 1.58 -6.75
C ASP A 130 0.76 1.74 -5.72
N ALA A 131 0.42 1.74 -4.43
CA ALA A 131 1.39 1.91 -3.35
C ALA A 131 2.40 0.74 -3.24
N TRP A 132 2.12 -0.43 -3.83
CA TRP A 132 3.05 -1.57 -3.94
C TRP A 132 3.82 -1.60 -5.25
N THR A 133 3.69 -0.54 -6.09
CA THR A 133 4.30 -0.44 -7.43
C THR A 133 3.75 -1.41 -8.47
N ASN A 134 2.56 -2.00 -8.22
CA ASN A 134 1.85 -2.72 -9.28
C ASN A 134 1.27 -1.73 -10.27
N THR A 135 1.29 -2.08 -11.56
CA THR A 135 0.57 -1.30 -12.58
C THR A 135 -0.93 -1.46 -12.38
N ALA A 136 -1.57 -0.42 -11.89
CA ALA A 136 -3.01 -0.38 -11.69
C ALA A 136 -3.77 -0.06 -12.98
N ALA A 137 -3.23 0.84 -13.81
CA ALA A 137 -3.81 1.19 -15.11
C ALA A 137 -2.74 1.75 -16.06
N VAL A 138 -3.04 1.71 -17.35
CA VAL A 138 -2.29 2.40 -18.41
C VAL A 138 -3.27 3.20 -19.25
N LEU A 139 -3.01 4.51 -19.38
CA LEU A 139 -3.79 5.42 -20.20
C LEU A 139 -2.98 5.71 -21.48
N ASP A 140 -3.48 5.29 -22.62
CA ASP A 140 -2.81 5.39 -23.92
C ASP A 140 -3.61 6.22 -24.96
N LYS A 141 -4.75 6.76 -24.55
CA LYS A 141 -5.61 7.59 -25.39
C LYS A 141 -5.81 8.95 -24.79
N ALA A 142 -5.86 9.97 -25.64
CA ALA A 142 -6.24 11.31 -25.20
C ALA A 142 -7.63 11.31 -24.56
N GLY A 143 -7.80 12.08 -23.49
CA GLY A 143 -9.06 12.14 -22.74
C GLY A 143 -8.88 12.69 -21.32
N ALA A 144 -10.00 12.83 -20.63
CA ALA A 144 -10.05 13.17 -19.22
C ALA A 144 -10.39 11.89 -18.41
N TYR A 145 -9.62 11.63 -17.38
CA TYR A 145 -9.72 10.43 -16.54
C TYR A 145 -9.84 10.82 -15.08
N ALA A 146 -10.85 10.30 -14.39
CA ALA A 146 -10.97 10.41 -12.95
C ALA A 146 -10.29 9.22 -12.30
N ILE A 147 -9.13 9.45 -11.70
CA ILE A 147 -8.41 8.44 -10.92
C ILE A 147 -9.07 8.38 -9.55
N ALA A 148 -9.67 7.26 -9.20
CA ALA A 148 -10.53 7.09 -8.03
C ALA A 148 -10.22 5.81 -7.27
N LEU A 149 -10.59 5.76 -5.99
CA LEU A 149 -10.66 4.50 -5.26
C LEU A 149 -11.89 3.68 -5.70
N PRO A 150 -11.81 2.33 -5.69
CA PRO A 150 -12.91 1.47 -6.15
C PRO A 150 -14.25 1.71 -5.43
N GLY A 151 -14.24 2.15 -4.18
CA GLY A 151 -15.44 2.44 -3.39
C GLY A 151 -16.00 3.86 -3.52
N TRP A 152 -15.44 4.70 -4.39
CA TRP A 152 -15.97 6.04 -4.57
C TRP A 152 -17.29 6.04 -5.37
N GLU A 153 -18.33 6.69 -4.84
CA GLU A 153 -19.70 6.67 -5.39
C GLU A 153 -20.19 8.03 -5.92
N GLY A 154 -19.29 9.01 -6.08
CA GLY A 154 -19.67 10.32 -6.59
C GLY A 154 -19.99 10.33 -8.09
N GLU A 155 -20.57 11.44 -8.56
CA GLU A 155 -20.85 11.68 -9.97
C GLU A 155 -19.65 12.31 -10.66
N LEU A 156 -19.37 11.86 -11.88
CA LEU A 156 -18.31 12.43 -12.72
C LEU A 156 -18.92 13.40 -13.75
N PRO A 157 -18.18 14.45 -14.13
CA PRO A 157 -18.57 15.31 -15.24
C PRO A 157 -18.67 14.51 -16.56
N ASP A 158 -19.49 15.01 -17.49
CA ASP A 158 -19.60 14.43 -18.83
C ASP A 158 -18.24 14.36 -19.53
N GLY A 159 -17.97 13.25 -20.19
CA GLY A 159 -16.74 13.04 -20.93
C GLY A 159 -15.53 12.63 -20.08
N VAL A 160 -15.68 12.46 -18.76
CA VAL A 160 -14.63 11.99 -17.87
C VAL A 160 -14.77 10.46 -17.69
N THR A 161 -13.71 9.73 -17.99
CA THR A 161 -13.66 8.29 -17.83
C THR A 161 -13.13 7.91 -16.46
N ARG A 162 -13.85 7.06 -15.71
CA ARG A 162 -13.40 6.55 -14.43
C ARG A 162 -12.27 5.52 -14.58
N VAL A 163 -11.25 5.64 -13.74
CA VAL A 163 -10.14 4.68 -13.60
C VAL A 163 -9.95 4.35 -12.13
N ASP A 164 -10.22 3.12 -11.75
CA ASP A 164 -10.05 2.67 -10.37
C ASP A 164 -8.60 2.28 -10.09
N VAL A 165 -8.05 2.79 -8.99
CA VAL A 165 -6.72 2.45 -8.49
C VAL A 165 -6.85 1.99 -7.04
N PRO A 166 -6.27 0.84 -6.66
CA PRO A 166 -6.59 0.16 -5.40
C PRO A 166 -6.07 0.86 -4.15
N THR A 167 -5.19 1.87 -4.27
CA THR A 167 -4.59 2.56 -3.13
C THR A 167 -4.74 4.07 -3.21
N ALA A 168 -4.92 4.72 -2.06
CA ALA A 168 -5.07 6.17 -1.97
C ALA A 168 -3.82 6.93 -2.43
N THR A 169 -2.64 6.38 -2.24
CA THR A 169 -1.39 6.88 -2.83
C THR A 169 -1.15 6.16 -4.15
N THR A 170 -0.99 6.96 -5.19
CA THR A 170 -0.73 6.48 -6.57
C THR A 170 0.36 7.34 -7.18
N VAL A 171 1.21 6.73 -7.99
CA VAL A 171 2.19 7.48 -8.77
C VAL A 171 1.89 7.35 -10.26
N SER A 172 1.92 8.49 -10.95
CA SER A 172 1.75 8.58 -12.39
C SER A 172 3.09 8.80 -13.06
N TYR A 173 3.41 7.97 -14.03
CA TYR A 173 4.55 8.14 -14.94
C TYR A 173 4.05 8.29 -16.37
N THR A 174 4.19 9.50 -16.93
CA THR A 174 3.93 9.74 -18.35
C THR A 174 5.20 9.53 -19.13
N HIS A 175 5.12 8.69 -20.17
CA HIS A 175 6.20 8.44 -21.11
C HIS A 175 5.86 9.14 -22.43
N LEU A 176 6.68 10.08 -22.86
CA LEU A 176 6.50 10.83 -24.09
C LEU A 176 7.77 10.76 -24.95
N THR A 177 7.66 10.21 -26.17
CA THR A 177 8.78 10.20 -27.10
C THR A 177 9.13 11.62 -27.58
N LEU A 178 10.42 11.88 -27.84
CA LEU A 178 10.84 13.11 -28.49
C LEU A 178 10.33 13.14 -29.95
N PRO A 179 10.14 14.35 -30.54
CA PRO A 179 9.83 14.45 -31.95
C PRO A 179 10.93 13.78 -32.76
N THR A 180 10.54 12.96 -33.73
CA THR A 180 11.46 12.50 -34.78
C THR A 180 11.67 13.68 -35.73
N THR A 181 12.88 14.20 -35.77
CA THR A 181 13.29 15.24 -36.74
C THR A 181 13.45 14.67 -38.13
#